data_87cd683fff7eaf391523f07da5bb172e
#
_entry.id   87cd683fff7eaf391523f07da5bb172e
#
_cell.length_a   1.000
_cell.length_b   1.000
_cell.length_c   1.000
_cell.angle_alpha   90.00
_cell.angle_beta   90.00
_cell.angle_gamma   90.00
#
_symmetry.space_group_name_H-M   'P 1'
#
loop_
_entity.id
_entity.type
_entity.pdbx_description
1 polymer ?
#
loop_
_entity_poly.entity_id
_entity_poly.type
_entity_poly.pdbx_seq_one_letter_code
_entity_poly.pdbx_strand_id
1 'polypeptide(L)'
;FWVIVNKEIRDHVRSWRFIILLAIITLTCMGALYTSLTSMREAIKSGGVEDTFFFLKLFTVSDGTLPSFVLFINFLGPLLGIALGFDAMNSEQNKGTLCRILSQPIHRDCIINAKFVAALIVITIMLFVLGFLVMGAGLIAIGIPPTPEEFARIISFLVLSVFYVCLLYTSPSPR
;
A
#
# COMPACT_ATOMS: atom_id res chain seq x y z
N PHE A 1 -2.82 -6.61 -24.97
CA PHE A 1 -3.23 -6.19 -23.63
C PHE A 1 -2.05 -6.24 -22.64
N TRP A 2 -1.46 -7.40 -22.39
CA TRP A 2 -0.37 -7.58 -21.41
C TRP A 2 0.89 -6.76 -21.68
N VAL A 3 1.21 -6.49 -22.95
CA VAL A 3 2.33 -5.61 -23.34
C VAL A 3 2.10 -4.18 -22.85
N ILE A 4 0.85 -3.69 -22.94
CA ILE A 4 0.47 -2.36 -22.45
C ILE A 4 0.55 -2.34 -20.92
N VAL A 5 0.02 -3.35 -20.24
CA VAL A 5 0.08 -3.48 -18.77
C VAL A 5 1.54 -3.45 -18.28
N ASN A 6 2.43 -4.25 -18.87
CA ASN A 6 3.85 -4.28 -18.49
C ASN A 6 4.56 -2.94 -18.71
N LYS A 7 4.21 -2.24 -19.80
CA LYS A 7 4.73 -0.89 -20.05
C LYS A 7 4.28 0.07 -18.94
N GLU A 8 2.98 0.09 -18.60
CA GLU A 8 2.41 0.96 -17.58
C GLU A 8 2.99 0.66 -16.18
N ILE A 9 3.17 -0.62 -15.81
CA ILE A 9 3.83 -0.99 -14.56
C ILE A 9 5.25 -0.42 -14.50
N ARG A 10 6.01 -0.54 -15.59
CA ARG A 10 7.38 -0.02 -15.66
C ARG A 10 7.42 1.50 -15.55
N ASP A 11 6.48 2.18 -16.19
CA ASP A 11 6.36 3.64 -16.16
C ASP A 11 5.99 4.13 -14.75
N HIS A 12 5.08 3.44 -14.05
CA HIS A 12 4.74 3.74 -12.66
C HIS A 12 5.92 3.55 -11.71
N VAL A 13 6.58 2.39 -11.76
CA VAL A 13 7.71 2.07 -10.87
C VAL A 13 8.91 2.99 -11.09
N ARG A 14 9.11 3.46 -12.33
CA ARG A 14 10.20 4.38 -12.67
C ARG A 14 9.85 5.86 -12.43
N SER A 15 8.63 6.18 -12.11
CA SER A 15 8.18 7.55 -11.83
C SER A 15 8.81 8.07 -10.54
N TRP A 16 9.46 9.24 -10.58
CA TRP A 16 10.02 9.91 -9.41
C TRP A 16 8.96 10.15 -8.32
N ARG A 17 7.73 10.45 -8.72
CA ARG A 17 6.61 10.67 -7.81
C ARG A 17 6.28 9.41 -7.01
N PHE A 18 6.23 8.27 -7.69
CA PHE A 18 5.98 6.98 -7.05
C PHE A 18 7.10 6.61 -6.09
N ILE A 19 8.37 6.82 -6.48
CA ILE A 19 9.54 6.53 -5.64
C ILE A 19 9.52 7.38 -4.36
N ILE A 20 9.26 8.69 -4.48
CA ILE A 20 9.17 9.59 -3.32
C ILE A 20 8.02 9.17 -2.39
N LEU A 21 6.87 8.85 -2.95
CA LEU A 21 5.68 8.46 -2.19
C LEU A 21 5.91 7.11 -1.49
N LEU A 22 6.53 6.15 -2.17
CA LEU A 22 6.93 4.87 -1.60
C LEU A 22 7.95 5.05 -0.48
N ALA A 23 8.94 5.94 -0.64
CA ALA A 23 9.92 6.25 0.38
C ALA A 23 9.27 6.84 1.65
N ILE A 24 8.32 7.77 1.49
CA ILE A 24 7.57 8.37 2.60
C ILE A 24 6.75 7.29 3.34
N ILE A 25 6.02 6.45 2.61
CA ILE A 25 5.21 5.38 3.21
C ILE A 25 6.10 4.37 3.95
N THR A 26 7.22 3.98 3.35
CA THR A 26 8.15 3.05 3.99
C THR A 26 8.76 3.65 5.26
N LEU A 27 9.16 4.92 5.22
CA LEU A 27 9.72 5.63 6.37
C LEU A 27 8.69 5.74 7.51
N THR A 28 7.45 6.10 7.19
CA THR A 28 6.36 6.19 8.19
C THR A 28 6.01 4.82 8.77
N CYS A 29 5.99 3.77 7.96
CA CYS A 29 5.78 2.39 8.43
C CYS A 29 6.90 1.92 9.37
N MET A 30 8.15 2.26 9.06
CA MET A 30 9.28 1.94 9.96
C MET A 30 9.20 2.70 11.29
N GLY A 31 8.77 3.98 11.26
CA GLY A 31 8.50 4.75 12.48
C GLY A 31 7.39 4.16 13.33
N ALA A 32 6.26 3.79 12.73
CA ALA A 32 5.13 3.15 13.42
C ALA A 32 5.53 1.79 14.02
N LEU A 33 6.36 1.03 13.31
CA LEU A 33 6.90 -0.24 13.80
C LEU A 33 7.81 -0.04 15.01
N TYR A 34 8.68 0.96 14.98
CA TYR A 34 9.56 1.27 16.10
C TYR A 34 8.78 1.61 17.39
N THR A 35 7.76 2.48 17.29
CA THR A 35 6.91 2.84 18.43
C THR A 35 6.10 1.65 18.95
N SER A 36 5.51 0.85 18.06
CA SER A 36 4.79 -0.35 18.45
C SER A 36 5.69 -1.36 19.18
N LEU A 37 6.94 -1.54 18.72
CA LEU A 37 7.90 -2.44 19.38
C LEU A 37 8.34 -1.93 20.75
N THR A 38 8.51 -0.61 20.93
CA THR A 38 8.85 -0.04 22.25
C THR A 38 7.72 -0.24 23.24
N SER A 39 6.48 0.04 22.87
CA SER A 39 5.30 -0.20 23.70
C SER A 39 5.13 -1.67 24.08
N MET A 40 5.34 -2.57 23.13
CA MET A 40 5.24 -4.01 23.39
C MET A 40 6.33 -4.50 24.34
N ARG A 41 7.56 -3.99 24.23
CA ARG A 41 8.65 -4.32 25.18
C ARG A 41 8.34 -3.84 26.61
N GLU A 42 7.72 -2.68 26.75
CA GLU A 42 7.27 -2.17 28.05
C GLU A 42 6.13 -3.01 28.62
N ALA A 43 5.17 -3.43 27.80
CA ALA A 43 4.09 -4.32 28.20
C ALA A 43 4.60 -5.70 28.67
N ILE A 44 5.60 -6.25 28.00
CA ILE A 44 6.25 -7.51 28.41
C ILE A 44 6.94 -7.35 29.75
N LYS A 45 7.66 -6.25 29.99
CA LYS A 45 8.35 -5.97 31.26
C LYS A 45 7.38 -5.79 32.43
N SER A 46 6.18 -5.26 32.18
CA SER A 46 5.14 -5.07 33.22
C SER A 46 4.29 -6.32 33.50
N GLY A 47 4.62 -7.47 32.89
CA GLY A 47 3.95 -8.75 33.19
C GLY A 47 2.59 -8.95 32.51
N GLY A 48 2.23 -8.10 31.55
CA GLY A 48 0.93 -8.11 30.86
C GLY A 48 0.88 -9.02 29.60
N VAL A 49 1.39 -10.24 29.67
CA VAL A 49 1.48 -11.16 28.50
C VAL A 49 0.26 -12.07 28.35
N GLU A 50 -0.89 -11.77 28.92
CA GLU A 50 -2.08 -12.63 28.84
C GLU A 50 -3.02 -12.34 27.65
N ASP A 51 -2.57 -11.60 26.64
CA ASP A 51 -3.44 -11.30 25.50
C ASP A 51 -3.35 -12.35 24.39
N THR A 52 -4.51 -12.89 24.04
CA THR A 52 -4.71 -13.93 23.03
C THR A 52 -4.23 -13.51 21.62
N PHE A 53 -4.10 -12.20 21.35
CA PHE A 53 -3.72 -11.62 20.04
C PHE A 53 -2.55 -10.64 20.17
N PHE A 54 -1.47 -11.13 20.75
CA PHE A 54 -0.30 -10.29 21.04
C PHE A 54 0.36 -9.72 19.79
N PHE A 55 0.49 -10.52 18.73
CA PHE A 55 1.13 -10.11 17.49
C PHE A 55 0.31 -9.07 16.72
N LEU A 56 -1.02 -9.12 16.82
CA LEU A 56 -1.91 -8.16 16.18
C LEU A 56 -1.75 -6.74 16.75
N LYS A 57 -1.31 -6.61 18.00
CA LYS A 57 -1.00 -5.33 18.64
C LYS A 57 0.09 -4.56 17.91
N LEU A 58 1.03 -5.24 17.23
CA LEU A 58 2.08 -4.62 16.44
C LEU A 58 1.50 -3.70 15.33
N PHE A 59 0.34 -4.07 14.78
CA PHE A 59 -0.32 -3.33 13.72
C PHE A 59 -1.28 -2.25 14.24
N THR A 60 -1.80 -2.40 15.46
CA THR A 60 -2.90 -1.58 15.98
C THR A 60 -2.49 -0.64 17.12
N VAL A 61 -1.44 -0.97 17.89
CA VAL A 61 -1.01 -0.15 19.02
C VAL A 61 -0.32 1.13 18.53
N SER A 62 -0.64 2.23 19.19
CA SER A 62 -0.01 3.53 19.02
C SER A 62 0.25 4.15 20.38
N ASP A 63 1.44 4.71 20.60
CA ASP A 63 1.83 5.41 21.85
C ASP A 63 1.32 6.86 21.91
N GLY A 64 0.46 7.26 20.98
CA GLY A 64 0.00 8.65 20.87
C GLY A 64 1.00 9.60 20.21
N THR A 65 2.24 9.20 19.98
CA THR A 65 3.26 10.00 19.27
C THR A 65 3.20 9.78 17.77
N LEU A 66 3.04 8.51 17.34
CA LEU A 66 2.88 8.14 15.94
C LEU A 66 1.62 7.26 15.77
N PRO A 67 0.87 7.43 14.68
CA PRO A 67 -0.28 6.59 14.37
C PRO A 67 0.15 5.14 14.14
N SER A 68 -0.74 4.19 14.43
CA SER A 68 -0.52 2.77 14.15
C SER A 68 -0.40 2.50 12.64
N PHE A 69 0.18 1.36 12.27
CA PHE A 69 0.31 0.92 10.88
C PHE A 69 -1.04 0.91 10.12
N VAL A 70 -2.10 0.46 10.78
CA VAL A 70 -3.47 0.45 10.22
C VAL A 70 -3.96 1.85 9.90
N LEU A 71 -3.73 2.81 10.80
CA LEU A 71 -4.10 4.21 10.57
C LEU A 71 -3.28 4.84 9.44
N PHE A 72 -1.99 4.51 9.35
CA PHE A 72 -1.15 4.98 8.24
C PHE A 72 -1.65 4.49 6.88
N ILE A 73 -1.98 3.21 6.77
CA ILE A 73 -2.51 2.66 5.51
C ILE A 73 -3.86 3.30 5.17
N ASN A 74 -4.74 3.50 6.16
CA ASN A 74 -6.04 4.13 5.93
C ASN A 74 -5.95 5.58 5.49
N PHE A 75 -4.91 6.31 5.90
CA PHE A 75 -4.71 7.72 5.55
C PHE A 75 -3.86 7.90 4.28
N LEU A 76 -2.72 7.20 4.19
CA LEU A 76 -1.79 7.31 3.06
C LEU A 76 -2.22 6.48 1.85
N GLY A 77 -2.98 5.40 2.05
CA GLY A 77 -3.53 4.58 0.97
C GLY A 77 -4.37 5.37 -0.03
N PRO A 78 -5.38 6.15 0.42
CA PRO A 78 -6.15 7.04 -0.44
C PRO A 78 -5.28 8.04 -1.21
N LEU A 79 -4.34 8.66 -0.52
CA LEU A 79 -3.41 9.61 -1.14
C LEU A 79 -2.61 8.96 -2.27
N LEU A 80 -2.17 7.73 -2.07
CA LEU A 80 -1.47 6.95 -3.07
C LEU A 80 -2.39 6.58 -4.26
N GLY A 81 -3.61 6.13 -3.98
CA GLY A 81 -4.60 5.82 -5.03
C GLY A 81 -4.89 7.03 -5.91
N ILE A 82 -5.14 8.20 -5.29
CA ILE A 82 -5.38 9.46 -6.00
C ILE A 82 -4.14 9.90 -6.79
N ALA A 83 -2.94 9.83 -6.19
CA ALA A 83 -1.70 10.23 -6.85
C ALA A 83 -1.41 9.39 -8.10
N LEU A 84 -1.60 8.07 -8.03
CA LEU A 84 -1.43 7.17 -9.18
C LEU A 84 -2.50 7.40 -10.25
N GLY A 85 -3.77 7.58 -9.84
CA GLY A 85 -4.88 7.84 -10.77
C GLY A 85 -4.71 9.16 -11.52
N PHE A 86 -4.28 10.21 -10.83
CA PHE A 86 -4.03 11.52 -11.42
C PHE A 86 -2.85 11.50 -12.39
N ASP A 87 -1.78 10.79 -12.04
CA ASP A 87 -0.59 10.70 -12.89
C ASP A 87 -0.83 9.88 -14.16
N ALA A 88 -1.69 8.87 -14.10
CA ALA A 88 -2.01 8.00 -15.24
C ALA A 88 -2.60 8.74 -16.43
N MET A 89 -3.39 9.81 -16.20
CA MET A 89 -3.99 10.62 -17.26
C MET A 89 -3.15 11.84 -17.62
N ASN A 90 -2.62 12.57 -16.63
CA ASN A 90 -1.85 13.79 -16.85
C ASN A 90 -0.50 13.54 -17.53
N SER A 91 0.14 12.41 -17.25
CA SER A 91 1.43 12.08 -17.84
C SER A 91 1.35 11.95 -19.38
N GLU A 92 0.29 11.35 -19.88
CA GLU A 92 0.10 11.20 -21.34
C GLU A 92 -0.35 12.49 -22.02
N GLN A 93 -1.15 13.30 -21.33
CA GLN A 93 -1.59 14.60 -21.83
C GLN A 93 -0.41 15.56 -21.96
N ASN A 94 0.47 15.60 -20.95
CA ASN A 94 1.66 16.44 -20.95
C ASN A 94 2.74 15.99 -21.96
N LYS A 95 2.83 14.69 -22.24
CA LYS A 95 3.77 14.14 -23.25
C LYS A 95 3.25 14.25 -24.70
N GLY A 96 2.01 14.70 -24.90
CA GLY A 96 1.38 14.77 -26.23
C GLY A 96 1.17 13.41 -26.89
N THR A 97 1.35 12.32 -26.16
CA THR A 97 1.24 10.94 -26.66
C THR A 97 -0.20 10.46 -26.76
N LEU A 98 -1.13 11.16 -26.11
CA LEU A 98 -2.55 10.80 -26.09
C LEU A 98 -3.14 10.71 -27.49
N CYS A 99 -2.86 11.70 -28.36
CA CYS A 99 -3.34 11.69 -29.76
C CYS A 99 -2.73 10.54 -30.57
N ARG A 100 -1.49 10.18 -30.29
CA ARG A 100 -0.78 9.09 -30.98
C ARG A 100 -1.30 7.72 -30.57
N ILE A 101 -1.71 7.55 -29.30
CA ILE A 101 -2.31 6.32 -28.81
C ILE A 101 -3.75 6.18 -29.34
N LEU A 102 -4.49 7.27 -29.41
CA LEU A 102 -5.86 7.29 -29.91
C LEU A 102 -5.96 7.11 -31.45
N SER A 103 -4.88 7.37 -32.18
CA SER A 103 -4.82 7.14 -33.64
C SER A 103 -4.50 5.68 -34.00
N GLN A 104 -4.13 4.85 -33.03
CA GLN A 104 -3.92 3.42 -33.28
C GLN A 104 -5.27 2.68 -33.29
N PRO A 105 -5.41 1.60 -34.07
CA PRO A 105 -6.64 0.80 -34.14
C PRO A 105 -6.80 -0.10 -32.89
N ILE A 106 -6.78 0.51 -31.71
CA ILE A 106 -6.97 -0.14 -30.41
C ILE A 106 -8.22 0.43 -29.77
N HIS A 107 -9.10 -0.43 -29.27
CA HIS A 107 -10.28 -0.01 -28.52
C HIS A 107 -9.88 0.80 -27.27
N ARG A 108 -10.51 1.96 -27.08
CA ARG A 108 -10.24 2.87 -25.94
C ARG A 108 -10.41 2.18 -24.59
N ASP A 109 -11.40 1.28 -24.51
CA ASP A 109 -11.67 0.50 -23.28
C ASP A 109 -10.49 -0.41 -22.90
N CYS A 110 -9.78 -0.94 -23.90
CA CYS A 110 -8.61 -1.78 -23.67
C CYS A 110 -7.46 -1.02 -23.01
N ILE A 111 -7.28 0.26 -23.34
CA ILE A 111 -6.23 1.11 -22.77
C ILE A 111 -6.57 1.47 -21.33
N ILE A 112 -7.82 1.86 -21.06
CA ILE A 112 -8.29 2.23 -19.72
C ILE A 112 -8.19 1.02 -18.77
N ASN A 113 -8.67 -0.14 -19.21
CA ASN A 113 -8.58 -1.37 -18.43
C ASN A 113 -7.12 -1.80 -18.19
N ALA A 114 -6.22 -1.63 -19.15
CA ALA A 114 -4.81 -1.95 -18.97
C ALA A 114 -4.14 -1.05 -17.93
N LYS A 115 -4.46 0.25 -17.91
CA LYS A 115 -3.98 1.19 -16.89
C LYS A 115 -4.50 0.83 -15.50
N PHE A 116 -5.78 0.52 -15.41
CA PHE A 116 -6.40 0.09 -14.15
C PHE A 116 -5.74 -1.19 -13.60
N VAL A 117 -5.57 -2.20 -14.43
CA VAL A 117 -4.93 -3.47 -14.02
C VAL A 117 -3.47 -3.24 -13.63
N ALA A 118 -2.74 -2.39 -14.35
CA ALA A 118 -1.36 -2.05 -14.00
C ALA A 118 -1.27 -1.38 -12.62
N ALA A 119 -2.12 -0.38 -12.35
CA ALA A 119 -2.17 0.29 -11.06
C ALA A 119 -2.56 -0.68 -9.92
N LEU A 120 -3.56 -1.55 -10.15
CA LEU A 120 -3.99 -2.56 -9.20
C LEU A 120 -2.83 -3.50 -8.82
N ILE A 121 -2.07 -3.98 -9.81
CA ILE A 121 -0.92 -4.86 -9.58
C ILE A 121 0.15 -4.12 -8.73
N VAL A 122 0.49 -2.89 -9.08
CA VAL A 122 1.50 -2.09 -8.37
C VAL A 122 1.08 -1.84 -6.92
N ILE A 123 -0.16 -1.42 -6.69
CA ILE A 123 -0.72 -1.17 -5.35
C ILE A 123 -0.72 -2.45 -4.53
N THR A 124 -1.17 -3.57 -5.12
CA THR A 124 -1.21 -4.88 -4.43
C THR A 124 0.18 -5.30 -3.99
N ILE A 125 1.14 -5.33 -4.90
CA ILE A 125 2.52 -5.71 -4.58
C ILE A 125 3.08 -4.80 -3.48
N MET A 126 2.88 -3.49 -3.59
CA MET A 126 3.39 -2.53 -2.62
C MET A 126 2.81 -2.76 -1.21
N LEU A 127 1.49 -2.89 -1.09
CA LEU A 127 0.84 -3.10 0.22
C LEU A 127 1.23 -4.44 0.85
N PHE A 128 1.33 -5.51 0.05
CA PHE A 128 1.78 -6.81 0.55
C PHE A 128 3.24 -6.79 0.99
N VAL A 129 4.13 -6.16 0.21
CA VAL A 129 5.54 -6.02 0.60
C VAL A 129 5.68 -5.25 1.91
N LEU A 130 4.95 -4.13 2.08
CA LEU A 130 4.96 -3.36 3.33
C LEU A 130 4.39 -4.16 4.50
N GLY A 131 3.27 -4.86 4.32
CA GLY A 131 2.67 -5.70 5.35
C GLY A 131 3.59 -6.83 5.79
N PHE A 132 4.21 -7.54 4.85
CA PHE A 132 5.17 -8.59 5.15
C PHE A 132 6.47 -8.07 5.77
N LEU A 133 6.90 -6.86 5.37
CA LEU A 133 8.06 -6.21 5.99
C LEU A 133 7.79 -5.94 7.47
N VAL A 134 6.64 -5.36 7.81
CA VAL A 134 6.24 -5.10 9.20
C VAL A 134 6.09 -6.41 9.98
N MET A 135 5.45 -7.41 9.38
CA MET A 135 5.29 -8.73 10.01
C MET A 135 6.63 -9.41 10.24
N GLY A 136 7.52 -9.42 9.26
CA GLY A 136 8.85 -10.02 9.36
C GLY A 136 9.74 -9.31 10.38
N ALA A 137 9.73 -7.98 10.39
CA ALA A 137 10.47 -7.21 11.38
C ALA A 137 9.93 -7.43 12.80
N GLY A 138 8.61 -7.53 12.97
CA GLY A 138 7.97 -7.88 14.25
C GLY A 138 8.38 -9.26 14.73
N LEU A 139 8.42 -10.25 13.84
CA LEU A 139 8.83 -11.62 14.17
C LEU A 139 10.29 -11.68 14.63
N ILE A 140 11.19 -10.95 13.98
CA ILE A 140 12.61 -10.89 14.37
C ILE A 140 12.78 -10.17 15.72
N ALA A 141 12.00 -9.10 15.98
CA ALA A 141 12.16 -8.28 17.16
C ALA A 141 11.53 -8.89 18.43
N ILE A 142 10.41 -9.61 18.27
CA ILE A 142 9.64 -10.22 19.39
C ILE A 142 10.05 -11.67 19.59
N GLY A 143 10.37 -12.41 18.50
CA GLY A 143 10.74 -13.82 18.56
C GLY A 143 9.55 -14.79 18.73
N ILE A 144 8.31 -14.29 18.72
CA ILE A 144 7.09 -15.09 18.85
C ILE A 144 6.43 -15.16 17.47
N PRO A 145 6.16 -16.36 16.90
CA PRO A 145 5.47 -16.49 15.64
C PRO A 145 3.98 -16.10 15.79
N PRO A 146 3.39 -15.47 14.76
CA PRO A 146 1.96 -15.15 14.76
C PRO A 146 1.13 -16.45 14.76
N THR A 147 0.00 -16.43 15.44
CA THR A 147 -0.95 -17.53 15.36
C THR A 147 -1.60 -17.59 13.97
N PRO A 148 -2.07 -18.76 13.51
CA PRO A 148 -2.73 -18.86 12.19
C PRO A 148 -3.92 -17.90 12.04
N GLU A 149 -4.61 -17.61 13.15
CA GLU A 149 -5.73 -16.68 13.17
C GLU A 149 -5.26 -15.22 12.98
N GLU A 150 -4.20 -14.81 13.67
CA GLU A 150 -3.59 -13.48 13.49
C GLU A 150 -3.09 -13.28 12.07
N PHE A 151 -2.43 -14.29 11.51
CA PHE A 151 -1.97 -14.28 10.12
C PHE A 151 -3.12 -14.10 9.14
N ALA A 152 -4.23 -14.85 9.30
CA ALA A 152 -5.42 -14.72 8.45
C ALA A 152 -6.05 -13.32 8.56
N ARG A 153 -6.09 -12.73 9.75
CA ARG A 153 -6.61 -11.36 9.98
C ARG A 153 -5.74 -10.30 9.29
N ILE A 154 -4.41 -10.44 9.35
CA ILE A 154 -3.48 -9.52 8.66
C ILE A 154 -3.66 -9.61 7.14
N ILE A 155 -3.74 -10.82 6.58
CA ILE A 155 -3.98 -11.01 5.14
C ILE A 155 -5.34 -10.42 4.73
N SER A 156 -6.40 -10.66 5.50
CA SER A 156 -7.72 -10.08 5.23
C SER A 156 -7.68 -8.55 5.24
N PHE A 157 -6.96 -7.95 6.19
CA PHE A 157 -6.77 -6.51 6.24
C PHE A 157 -6.02 -5.98 5.00
N LEU A 158 -4.95 -6.65 4.56
CA LEU A 158 -4.21 -6.24 3.36
C LEU A 158 -5.07 -6.33 2.11
N VAL A 159 -5.86 -7.39 1.96
CA VAL A 159 -6.79 -7.55 0.83
C VAL A 159 -7.84 -6.44 0.83
N LEU A 160 -8.46 -6.16 1.98
CA LEU A 160 -9.42 -5.05 2.11
C LEU A 160 -8.79 -3.69 1.79
N SER A 161 -7.55 -3.46 2.22
CA SER A 161 -6.80 -2.23 1.93
C SER A 161 -6.54 -2.08 0.43
N VAL A 162 -6.22 -3.14 -0.29
CA VAL A 162 -6.08 -3.13 -1.75
C VAL A 162 -7.39 -2.70 -2.41
N PHE A 163 -8.52 -3.30 -2.03
CA PHE A 163 -9.83 -2.93 -2.57
C PHE A 163 -10.17 -1.46 -2.27
N TYR A 164 -9.91 -1.01 -1.06
CA TYR A 164 -10.15 0.37 -0.65
C TYR A 164 -9.36 1.38 -1.50
N VAL A 165 -8.05 1.17 -1.65
CA VAL A 165 -7.20 2.05 -2.47
C VAL A 165 -7.59 1.99 -3.94
N CYS A 166 -7.99 0.81 -4.43
CA CYS A 166 -8.41 0.61 -5.81
C CYS A 166 -9.73 1.33 -6.13
N LEU A 167 -10.68 1.35 -5.21
CA LEU A 167 -11.92 2.12 -5.34
C LEU A 167 -11.64 3.62 -5.44
N LEU A 168 -10.68 4.13 -4.68
CA LEU A 168 -10.29 5.54 -4.74
C LEU A 168 -9.52 5.90 -6.02
N TYR A 169 -8.73 4.97 -6.54
CA TYR A 169 -8.10 5.13 -7.85
C TYR A 169 -9.14 5.29 -8.97
N THR A 170 -10.26 4.56 -8.90
CA THR A 170 -11.34 4.60 -9.91
C THR A 170 -12.37 5.68 -9.65
N SER A 171 -12.34 6.36 -8.49
CA SER A 171 -13.31 7.42 -8.17
C SER A 171 -13.23 8.53 -9.21
N PRO A 172 -14.35 8.87 -9.88
CA PRO A 172 -14.35 9.89 -10.92
C PRO A 172 -13.95 11.24 -10.28
N SER A 173 -12.92 11.87 -10.84
CA SER A 173 -12.59 13.25 -10.52
C SER A 173 -13.81 14.12 -10.81
N PRO A 174 -14.27 14.97 -9.88
CA PRO A 174 -15.30 15.94 -10.18
C PRO A 174 -14.79 16.85 -11.30
N ARG A 175 -15.59 16.95 -12.35
CA ARG A 175 -15.35 17.87 -13.48
C ARG A 175 -15.50 19.32 -13.04
#